data_a50b75c6f570530adbdbd35bc2e1009c
#
_entry.id   a50b75c6f570530adbdbd35bc2e1009c
#
_cell.length_a   1.000
_cell.length_b   1.000
_cell.length_c   1.000
_cell.angle_alpha   90.00
_cell.angle_beta   90.00
_cell.angle_gamma   90.00
#
_symmetry.space_group_name_H-M   'P 1'
#
loop_
_entity.id
_entity.type
_entity.pdbx_description
1 polymer ?
#
loop_
_entity_poly.entity_id
_entity_poly.type
_entity_poly.pdbx_seq_one_letter_code
_entity_poly.pdbx_strand_id
1 'polypeptide(L)'
;DTGQRVADGFQRVLSSMAESAAQAGDQTAKFGTSLSRLSTELGSSDNTLVGEVLGHTRDMQASMARLQKRLDDSLSEINNLRSEVQRARHEALVDSLTGLANRRAFQERLAACLAEHAADTRQVAPCLVAGDIDHFKQINDRYGHGFGDQVLRAVGQILKSVVAEPGMAARVGGEEFILLLPAAPLADAEQVAERVRATVAASRVRRKGGEVIGERLTISLGVTHYLTGE
;
A
#
# COMPACT_ATOMS: atom_id res chain seq x y z
N ASP A 1 7.92 13.96 -6.02
CA ASP A 1 6.69 14.52 -5.91
C ASP A 1 5.56 13.70 -6.51
N THR A 2 5.46 12.46 -5.97
CA THR A 2 4.51 11.45 -6.45
C THR A 2 3.06 11.90 -6.27
N GLY A 3 2.73 12.63 -5.19
CA GLY A 3 1.39 13.13 -4.92
C GLY A 3 0.88 14.11 -5.97
N GLN A 4 1.74 15.04 -6.41
CA GLN A 4 1.42 16.01 -7.45
C GLN A 4 1.18 15.33 -8.80
N ARG A 5 2.05 14.39 -9.19
CA ARG A 5 1.92 13.63 -10.44
C ARG A 5 0.62 12.83 -10.51
N VAL A 6 0.21 12.24 -9.40
CA VAL A 6 -1.05 11.49 -9.29
C VAL A 6 -2.25 12.42 -9.40
N ALA A 7 -2.23 13.57 -8.72
CA ALA A 7 -3.30 14.57 -8.82
C ALA A 7 -3.44 15.10 -10.24
N ASP A 8 -2.33 15.45 -10.90
CA ASP A 8 -2.30 15.91 -12.30
C ASP A 8 -2.80 14.82 -13.26
N GLY A 9 -2.47 13.54 -13.01
CA GLY A 9 -2.97 12.40 -13.76
C GLY A 9 -4.48 12.24 -13.67
N PHE A 10 -5.03 12.28 -12.47
CA PHE A 10 -6.49 12.22 -12.26
C PHE A 10 -7.20 13.39 -12.93
N GLN A 11 -6.67 14.60 -12.83
CA GLN A 11 -7.27 15.78 -13.43
C GLN A 11 -7.30 15.67 -14.97
N ARG A 12 -6.24 15.15 -15.60
CA ARG A 12 -6.22 14.87 -17.04
C ARG A 12 -7.27 13.85 -17.46
N VAL A 13 -7.39 12.73 -16.74
CA VAL A 13 -8.40 11.70 -17.00
C VAL A 13 -9.81 12.28 -16.91
N LEU A 14 -10.13 13.02 -15.85
CA LEU A 14 -11.43 13.65 -15.66
C LEU A 14 -11.75 14.66 -16.78
N SER A 15 -10.78 15.51 -17.16
CA SER A 15 -10.97 16.47 -18.26
C SER A 15 -11.22 15.76 -19.59
N SER A 16 -10.46 14.72 -19.92
CA SER A 16 -10.63 13.92 -21.13
C SER A 16 -11.99 13.20 -21.17
N MET A 17 -12.46 12.69 -20.03
CA MET A 17 -13.80 12.08 -19.93
C MET A 17 -14.91 13.09 -20.12
N ALA A 18 -14.80 14.28 -19.51
CA ALA A 18 -15.79 15.35 -19.64
C ALA A 18 -15.91 15.84 -21.10
N GLU A 19 -14.79 16.05 -21.77
CA GLU A 19 -14.79 16.42 -23.21
C GLU A 19 -15.42 15.33 -24.08
N SER A 20 -15.13 14.07 -23.78
CA SER A 20 -15.68 12.94 -24.53
C SER A 20 -17.20 12.81 -24.35
N ALA A 21 -17.68 13.02 -23.13
CA ALA A 21 -19.10 13.00 -22.83
C ALA A 21 -19.87 14.14 -23.52
N ALA A 22 -19.30 15.36 -23.52
CA ALA A 22 -19.87 16.51 -24.20
C ALA A 22 -19.96 16.29 -25.71
N GLN A 23 -18.93 15.75 -26.34
CA GLN A 23 -18.89 15.46 -27.77
C GLN A 23 -19.91 14.37 -28.16
N ALA A 24 -20.07 13.33 -27.34
CA ALA A 24 -21.09 12.30 -27.58
C ALA A 24 -22.52 12.84 -27.43
N GLY A 25 -22.74 13.73 -26.45
CA GLY A 25 -24.01 14.42 -26.25
C GLY A 25 -24.43 15.26 -27.46
N ASP A 26 -23.52 16.07 -28.02
CA ASP A 26 -23.73 16.89 -29.19
C ASP A 26 -24.10 16.04 -30.45
N GLN A 27 -23.42 14.92 -30.64
CA GLN A 27 -23.68 14.01 -31.77
C GLN A 27 -25.04 13.28 -31.62
N THR A 28 -25.35 12.87 -30.38
CA THR A 28 -26.67 12.26 -30.10
C THR A 28 -27.81 13.25 -30.37
N ALA A 29 -27.65 14.51 -30.01
CA ALA A 29 -28.62 15.57 -30.29
C ALA A 29 -28.81 15.80 -31.80
N LYS A 30 -27.71 15.87 -32.58
CA LYS A 30 -27.76 16.00 -34.05
C LYS A 30 -28.47 14.82 -34.71
N PHE A 31 -28.17 13.60 -34.27
CA PHE A 31 -28.85 12.40 -34.76
C PHE A 31 -30.35 12.40 -34.42
N GLY A 32 -30.73 12.77 -33.18
CA GLY A 32 -32.13 12.91 -32.78
C GLY A 32 -32.89 13.91 -33.63
N THR A 33 -32.29 15.05 -33.98
CA THR A 33 -32.85 16.07 -34.85
C THR A 33 -33.08 15.52 -36.25
N SER A 34 -32.13 14.79 -36.81
CA SER A 34 -32.23 14.18 -38.14
C SER A 34 -33.33 13.11 -38.22
N LEU A 35 -33.46 12.29 -37.17
CA LEU A 35 -34.55 11.30 -37.04
C LEU A 35 -35.90 11.97 -36.95
N SER A 36 -36.05 13.06 -36.21
CA SER A 36 -37.31 13.80 -36.09
C SER A 36 -37.74 14.40 -37.43
N ARG A 37 -36.78 14.94 -38.21
CA ARG A 37 -37.05 15.43 -39.57
C ARG A 37 -37.49 14.31 -40.50
N LEU A 38 -36.81 13.18 -40.50
CA LEU A 38 -37.17 12.01 -41.29
C LEU A 38 -38.60 11.52 -40.94
N SER A 39 -38.96 11.50 -39.65
CA SER A 39 -40.31 11.10 -39.18
C SER A 39 -41.40 12.04 -39.62
N THR A 40 -41.12 13.35 -39.74
CA THR A 40 -42.10 14.35 -40.19
C THR A 40 -42.26 14.37 -41.73
N GLU A 41 -41.22 13.99 -42.47
CA GLU A 41 -41.19 14.04 -43.94
C GLU A 41 -41.42 12.67 -44.62
N LEU A 42 -41.79 11.65 -43.86
CA LEU A 42 -42.04 10.27 -44.35
C LEU A 42 -43.07 10.12 -45.47
N GLY A 43 -43.61 11.23 -45.99
CA GLY A 43 -44.53 11.28 -47.13
C GLY A 43 -43.91 11.71 -48.46
N SER A 44 -42.67 12.16 -48.50
CA SER A 44 -41.93 12.54 -49.72
C SER A 44 -40.82 11.55 -50.03
N SER A 45 -40.81 11.00 -51.25
CA SER A 45 -39.80 10.06 -51.72
C SER A 45 -38.42 10.76 -51.93
N ASP A 46 -37.87 11.31 -50.86
CA ASP A 46 -36.61 12.05 -50.93
C ASP A 46 -35.45 11.18 -50.43
N ASN A 47 -34.67 10.64 -51.38
CA ASN A 47 -33.49 9.81 -51.14
C ASN A 47 -32.37 10.57 -50.40
N THR A 48 -32.45 11.88 -50.30
CA THR A 48 -31.49 12.78 -49.66
C THR A 48 -31.52 12.63 -48.15
N LEU A 49 -32.72 12.52 -47.55
CA LEU A 49 -32.90 12.35 -46.11
C LEU A 49 -32.38 11.01 -45.58
N VAL A 50 -32.54 9.95 -46.39
CA VAL A 50 -31.99 8.63 -46.05
C VAL A 50 -30.47 8.68 -46.04
N GLY A 51 -29.87 9.42 -46.98
CA GLY A 51 -28.43 9.66 -47.05
C GLY A 51 -27.90 10.40 -45.82
N GLU A 52 -28.61 11.44 -45.36
CA GLU A 52 -28.24 12.21 -44.14
C GLU A 52 -28.31 11.35 -42.89
N VAL A 53 -29.36 10.56 -42.69
CA VAL A 53 -29.46 9.65 -41.53
C VAL A 53 -28.37 8.58 -41.53
N LEU A 54 -28.05 8.00 -42.70
CA LEU A 54 -26.96 7.06 -42.83
C LEU A 54 -25.58 7.70 -42.52
N GLY A 55 -25.40 8.96 -42.97
CA GLY A 55 -24.21 9.75 -42.62
C GLY A 55 -24.07 9.95 -41.12
N HIS A 56 -25.09 10.47 -40.46
CA HIS A 56 -25.10 10.68 -39.01
C HIS A 56 -24.95 9.38 -38.21
N THR A 57 -25.50 8.26 -38.70
CA THR A 57 -25.32 6.94 -38.07
C THR A 57 -23.87 6.51 -38.11
N ARG A 58 -23.17 6.70 -39.23
CA ARG A 58 -21.70 6.40 -39.33
C ARG A 58 -20.87 7.29 -38.42
N ASP A 59 -21.20 8.58 -38.37
CA ASP A 59 -20.50 9.53 -37.47
C ASP A 59 -20.72 9.17 -36.01
N MET A 60 -21.91 8.76 -35.63
CA MET A 60 -22.21 8.28 -34.28
C MET A 60 -21.45 6.99 -33.94
N GLN A 61 -21.38 6.01 -34.87
CA GLN A 61 -20.60 4.79 -34.68
C GLN A 61 -19.13 5.09 -34.52
N ALA A 62 -18.58 5.98 -35.35
CA ALA A 62 -17.17 6.41 -35.25
C ALA A 62 -16.86 7.13 -33.94
N SER A 63 -17.84 7.88 -33.41
CA SER A 63 -17.72 8.54 -32.10
C SER A 63 -17.79 7.58 -30.94
N MET A 64 -18.71 6.61 -31.00
CA MET A 64 -18.77 5.55 -29.99
C MET A 64 -17.46 4.76 -29.94
N ALA A 65 -16.89 4.40 -31.09
CA ALA A 65 -15.60 3.71 -31.12
C ALA A 65 -14.47 4.56 -30.52
N ARG A 66 -14.46 5.87 -30.80
CA ARG A 66 -13.48 6.79 -30.19
C ARG A 66 -13.68 6.92 -28.69
N LEU A 67 -14.93 6.98 -28.22
CA LEU A 67 -15.29 7.06 -26.81
C LEU A 67 -14.85 5.80 -26.07
N GLN A 68 -15.11 4.65 -26.67
CA GLN A 68 -14.73 3.36 -26.10
C GLN A 68 -13.20 3.25 -25.95
N LYS A 69 -12.44 3.62 -27.01
CA LYS A 69 -11.00 3.66 -26.93
C LYS A 69 -10.48 4.60 -25.84
N ARG A 70 -11.03 5.82 -25.72
CA ARG A 70 -10.65 6.77 -24.67
C ARG A 70 -10.97 6.26 -23.27
N LEU A 71 -12.09 5.54 -23.10
CA LEU A 71 -12.43 4.91 -21.84
C LEU A 71 -11.41 3.84 -21.47
N ASP A 72 -11.02 2.98 -22.41
CA ASP A 72 -10.02 1.94 -22.19
C ASP A 72 -8.64 2.55 -21.82
N ASP A 73 -8.24 3.60 -22.55
CA ASP A 73 -7.01 4.33 -22.27
C ASP A 73 -7.04 4.96 -20.85
N SER A 74 -8.18 5.57 -20.47
CA SER A 74 -8.38 6.17 -19.14
C SER A 74 -8.36 5.13 -18.01
N LEU A 75 -9.00 3.97 -18.22
CA LEU A 75 -8.96 2.86 -17.25
C LEU A 75 -7.55 2.33 -17.06
N SER A 76 -6.78 2.23 -18.14
CA SER A 76 -5.37 1.83 -18.07
C SER A 76 -4.54 2.84 -17.28
N GLU A 77 -4.72 4.14 -17.52
CA GLU A 77 -4.01 5.20 -16.78
C GLU A 77 -4.38 5.19 -15.28
N ILE A 78 -5.67 5.04 -14.93
CA ILE A 78 -6.13 4.91 -13.54
C ILE A 78 -5.46 3.72 -12.85
N ASN A 79 -5.37 2.57 -13.50
CA ASN A 79 -4.72 1.39 -12.93
C ASN A 79 -3.22 1.60 -12.71
N ASN A 80 -2.54 2.27 -13.63
CA ASN A 80 -1.13 2.63 -13.50
C ASN A 80 -0.91 3.58 -12.31
N LEU A 81 -1.73 4.63 -12.20
CA LEU A 81 -1.65 5.59 -11.09
C LEU A 81 -1.95 4.93 -9.74
N ARG A 82 -2.92 4.01 -9.67
CA ARG A 82 -3.20 3.22 -8.45
C ARG A 82 -1.99 2.38 -8.04
N SER A 83 -1.36 1.72 -9.00
CA SER A 83 -0.15 0.92 -8.73
C SER A 83 1.01 1.78 -8.25
N GLU A 84 1.20 2.98 -8.82
CA GLU A 84 2.24 3.94 -8.39
C GLU A 84 1.98 4.43 -6.97
N VAL A 85 0.72 4.77 -6.63
CA VAL A 85 0.33 5.16 -5.26
C VAL A 85 0.56 4.03 -4.26
N GLN A 86 0.16 2.80 -4.60
CA GLN A 86 0.37 1.65 -3.72
C GLN A 86 1.85 1.39 -3.48
N ARG A 87 2.67 1.48 -4.54
CA ARG A 87 4.13 1.33 -4.41
C ARG A 87 4.73 2.41 -3.53
N ALA A 88 4.38 3.68 -3.78
CA ALA A 88 4.87 4.80 -2.97
C ALA A 88 4.45 4.68 -1.50
N ARG A 89 3.22 4.23 -1.23
CA ARG A 89 2.75 3.93 0.14
C ARG A 89 3.56 2.80 0.77
N HIS A 90 3.79 1.73 0.04
CA HIS A 90 4.59 0.61 0.55
C HIS A 90 6.01 1.05 0.88
N GLU A 91 6.68 1.77 -0.01
CA GLU A 91 8.02 2.33 0.21
C GLU A 91 8.06 3.31 1.40
N ALA A 92 6.97 4.07 1.62
CA ALA A 92 6.87 5.00 2.74
C ALA A 92 6.60 4.34 4.10
N LEU A 93 6.17 3.07 4.14
CA LEU A 93 5.74 2.36 5.36
C LEU A 93 6.62 1.17 5.72
N VAL A 94 7.58 0.78 4.88
CA VAL A 94 8.46 -0.36 5.09
C VAL A 94 9.90 0.09 5.28
N ASP A 95 10.63 -0.54 6.19
CA ASP A 95 12.08 -0.40 6.33
C ASP A 95 12.77 -1.15 5.20
N SER A 96 13.51 -0.44 4.37
CA SER A 96 14.14 -0.98 3.16
C SER A 96 15.21 -2.04 3.41
N LEU A 97 15.79 -2.07 4.61
CA LEU A 97 16.84 -3.04 4.98
C LEU A 97 16.25 -4.36 5.44
N THR A 98 15.25 -4.32 6.31
CA THR A 98 14.70 -5.50 7.01
C THR A 98 13.41 -6.01 6.40
N GLY A 99 12.68 -5.19 5.64
CA GLY A 99 11.36 -5.50 5.11
C GLY A 99 10.26 -5.54 6.17
N LEU A 100 10.54 -5.06 7.39
CA LEU A 100 9.55 -4.84 8.45
C LEU A 100 8.83 -3.50 8.24
N ALA A 101 7.76 -3.27 9.01
CA ALA A 101 7.19 -1.94 9.13
C ALA A 101 8.26 -0.94 9.63
N ASN A 102 8.22 0.29 9.11
CA ASN A 102 9.09 1.36 9.62
C ASN A 102 8.42 2.10 10.80
N ARG A 103 9.12 3.05 11.40
CA ARG A 103 8.62 3.87 12.52
C ARG A 103 7.26 4.51 12.21
N ARG A 104 7.08 5.00 10.99
CA ARG A 104 5.84 5.67 10.59
C ARG A 104 4.66 4.69 10.55
N ALA A 105 4.82 3.54 9.92
CA ALA A 105 3.80 2.51 9.86
C ALA A 105 3.42 2.00 11.27
N PHE A 106 4.42 1.85 12.14
CA PHE A 106 4.18 1.50 13.54
C PHE A 106 3.33 2.54 14.26
N GLN A 107 3.65 3.83 14.13
CA GLN A 107 2.90 4.91 14.78
C GLN A 107 1.46 4.98 14.28
N GLU A 108 1.24 4.85 12.97
CA GLU A 108 -0.10 4.82 12.36
C GLU A 108 -0.92 3.62 12.89
N ARG A 109 -0.32 2.43 12.98
CA ARG A 109 -1.01 1.22 13.47
C ARG A 109 -1.26 1.27 14.97
N LEU A 110 -0.31 1.78 15.76
CA LEU A 110 -0.48 1.97 17.19
C LEU A 110 -1.66 2.92 17.48
N ALA A 111 -1.71 4.06 16.81
CA ALA A 111 -2.81 5.02 16.97
C ALA A 111 -4.18 4.40 16.64
N ALA A 112 -4.26 3.62 15.57
CA ALA A 112 -5.47 2.89 15.19
C ALA A 112 -5.85 1.86 16.26
N CYS A 113 -4.90 1.08 16.75
CA CYS A 113 -5.10 0.06 17.77
C CYS A 113 -5.60 0.64 19.11
N LEU A 114 -5.03 1.78 19.52
CA LEU A 114 -5.48 2.49 20.72
C LEU A 114 -6.89 3.06 20.56
N ALA A 115 -7.24 3.58 19.39
CA ALA A 115 -8.59 4.06 19.08
C ALA A 115 -9.61 2.91 19.07
N GLU A 116 -9.26 1.76 18.49
CA GLU A 116 -10.08 0.54 18.50
C GLU A 116 -10.35 0.08 19.95
N HIS A 117 -9.32 0.03 20.80
CA HIS A 117 -9.45 -0.35 22.21
C HIS A 117 -10.27 0.67 23.02
N ALA A 118 -10.09 1.97 22.77
CA ALA A 118 -10.87 3.02 23.42
C ALA A 118 -12.37 2.95 23.08
N ALA A 119 -12.72 2.48 21.88
CA ALA A 119 -14.11 2.27 21.47
C ALA A 119 -14.77 1.05 22.14
N ASP A 120 -14.00 0.01 22.49
CA ASP A 120 -14.48 -1.15 23.24
C ASP A 120 -13.42 -1.64 24.25
N THR A 121 -13.47 -1.07 25.43
CA THR A 121 -12.54 -1.38 26.55
C THR A 121 -12.72 -2.79 27.16
N ARG A 122 -13.71 -3.56 26.70
CA ARG A 122 -13.88 -4.98 27.10
C ARG A 122 -12.89 -5.89 26.37
N GLN A 123 -12.30 -5.41 25.28
CA GLN A 123 -11.26 -6.15 24.57
C GLN A 123 -9.96 -6.17 25.36
N VAL A 124 -9.17 -7.21 25.16
CA VAL A 124 -7.82 -7.30 25.74
C VAL A 124 -6.99 -6.12 25.27
N ALA A 125 -6.33 -5.44 26.21
CA ALA A 125 -5.51 -4.28 25.92
C ALA A 125 -4.31 -4.65 25.00
N PRO A 126 -3.89 -3.75 24.12
CA PRO A 126 -2.72 -3.99 23.28
C PRO A 126 -1.44 -4.05 24.12
N CYS A 127 -0.52 -4.95 23.71
CA CYS A 127 0.81 -5.06 24.26
C CYS A 127 1.86 -4.55 23.29
N LEU A 128 2.95 -4.01 23.82
CA LEU A 128 4.15 -3.65 23.11
C LEU A 128 5.35 -4.45 23.64
N VAL A 129 6.21 -4.88 22.72
CA VAL A 129 7.52 -5.45 23.04
C VAL A 129 8.57 -4.58 22.34
N ALA A 130 9.36 -3.84 23.13
CA ALA A 130 10.51 -3.07 22.62
C ALA A 130 11.76 -3.93 22.67
N GLY A 131 12.56 -3.93 21.63
CA GLY A 131 13.79 -4.73 21.53
C GLY A 131 14.95 -3.92 20.97
N ASP A 132 16.14 -4.19 21.51
CA ASP A 132 17.41 -3.61 21.07
C ASP A 132 18.48 -4.71 20.95
N ILE A 133 19.25 -4.69 19.86
CA ILE A 133 20.31 -5.69 19.65
C ILE A 133 21.50 -5.38 20.54
N ASP A 134 21.82 -6.30 21.44
CA ASP A 134 22.90 -6.12 22.39
C ASP A 134 24.26 -5.93 21.67
N HIS A 135 24.97 -4.88 22.06
CA HIS A 135 26.31 -4.57 21.57
C HIS A 135 26.43 -4.40 20.04
N PHE A 136 25.35 -3.98 19.36
CA PHE A 136 25.33 -3.85 17.91
C PHE A 136 26.42 -2.95 17.35
N LYS A 137 26.74 -1.85 18.05
CA LYS A 137 27.88 -1.00 17.70
C LYS A 137 29.19 -1.76 17.64
N GLN A 138 29.46 -2.64 18.63
CA GLN A 138 30.69 -3.44 18.64
C GLN A 138 30.76 -4.43 17.49
N ILE A 139 29.61 -4.97 17.07
CA ILE A 139 29.48 -5.81 15.88
C ILE A 139 29.88 -5.01 14.63
N ASN A 140 29.37 -3.80 14.48
CA ASN A 140 29.72 -2.92 13.36
C ASN A 140 31.19 -2.54 13.36
N ASP A 141 31.75 -2.17 14.53
CA ASP A 141 33.13 -1.75 14.66
C ASP A 141 34.12 -2.90 14.34
N ARG A 142 33.74 -4.14 14.69
CA ARG A 142 34.58 -5.32 14.48
C ARG A 142 34.46 -5.94 13.10
N TYR A 143 33.24 -5.99 12.54
CA TYR A 143 32.94 -6.74 11.31
C TYR A 143 32.51 -5.88 10.13
N GLY A 144 32.35 -4.57 10.36
CA GLY A 144 31.93 -3.59 9.39
C GLY A 144 30.40 -3.52 9.24
N HIS A 145 29.90 -2.37 8.75
CA HIS A 145 28.47 -2.10 8.59
C HIS A 145 27.74 -3.11 7.70
N GLY A 146 28.40 -3.64 6.66
CA GLY A 146 27.80 -4.65 5.79
C GLY A 146 27.43 -5.95 6.51
N PHE A 147 28.17 -6.30 7.58
CA PHE A 147 27.81 -7.42 8.44
C PHE A 147 26.70 -7.03 9.43
N GLY A 148 26.73 -5.84 10.01
CA GLY A 148 25.64 -5.30 10.81
C GLY A 148 24.31 -5.31 10.05
N ASP A 149 24.33 -4.94 8.78
CA ASP A 149 23.14 -5.04 7.91
C ASP A 149 22.60 -6.47 7.77
N GLN A 150 23.50 -7.48 7.71
CA GLN A 150 23.08 -8.88 7.68
C GLN A 150 22.46 -9.32 9.01
N VAL A 151 23.00 -8.84 10.14
CA VAL A 151 22.43 -9.06 11.48
C VAL A 151 21.03 -8.45 11.55
N LEU A 152 20.85 -7.20 11.15
CA LEU A 152 19.56 -6.52 11.15
C LEU A 152 18.51 -7.27 10.29
N ARG A 153 18.91 -7.74 9.09
CA ARG A 153 18.03 -8.55 8.23
C ARG A 153 17.66 -9.87 8.90
N ALA A 154 18.61 -10.54 9.54
CA ALA A 154 18.37 -11.81 10.21
C ALA A 154 17.40 -11.64 11.39
N VAL A 155 17.59 -10.63 12.22
CA VAL A 155 16.68 -10.28 13.33
C VAL A 155 15.30 -9.91 12.77
N GLY A 156 15.24 -9.08 11.73
CA GLY A 156 13.97 -8.73 11.07
C GLY A 156 13.20 -9.95 10.58
N GLN A 157 13.85 -10.93 9.99
CA GLN A 157 13.22 -12.18 9.56
C GLN A 157 12.71 -13.01 10.73
N ILE A 158 13.47 -13.08 11.83
CA ILE A 158 13.03 -13.77 13.05
C ILE A 158 11.76 -13.11 13.60
N LEU A 159 11.77 -11.79 13.75
CA LEU A 159 10.61 -11.04 14.25
C LEU A 159 9.38 -11.28 13.38
N LYS A 160 9.54 -11.22 12.06
CA LYS A 160 8.47 -11.49 11.10
C LYS A 160 7.91 -12.91 11.20
N SER A 161 8.75 -13.89 11.52
CA SER A 161 8.33 -15.29 11.65
C SER A 161 7.64 -15.61 12.98
N VAL A 162 7.95 -14.86 14.03
CA VAL A 162 7.42 -15.07 15.40
C VAL A 162 6.10 -14.33 15.62
N VAL A 163 5.97 -13.14 15.01
CA VAL A 163 4.77 -12.30 15.15
C VAL A 163 3.76 -12.67 14.09
N ALA A 164 2.67 -13.31 14.51
CA ALA A 164 1.53 -13.64 13.65
C ALA A 164 0.56 -12.46 13.55
N GLU A 165 -0.19 -12.36 12.44
CA GLU A 165 -1.31 -11.43 12.33
C GLU A 165 -2.36 -11.67 13.44
N PRO A 166 -2.97 -10.61 13.98
CA PRO A 166 -2.92 -9.21 13.59
C PRO A 166 -1.74 -8.40 14.18
N GLY A 167 -0.74 -9.05 14.77
CA GLY A 167 0.46 -8.40 15.31
C GLY A 167 1.32 -7.76 14.20
N MET A 168 2.16 -6.80 14.60
CA MET A 168 3.07 -6.10 13.71
C MET A 168 4.48 -6.10 14.30
N ALA A 169 5.48 -6.37 13.48
CA ALA A 169 6.88 -6.14 13.80
C ALA A 169 7.40 -4.92 13.01
N ALA A 170 8.08 -4.00 13.67
CA ALA A 170 8.60 -2.78 13.10
C ALA A 170 10.06 -2.55 13.49
N ARG A 171 10.84 -1.90 12.61
CA ARG A 171 12.13 -1.31 12.94
C ARG A 171 11.96 0.19 13.09
N VAL A 172 12.26 0.71 14.27
CA VAL A 172 11.99 2.12 14.63
C VAL A 172 13.26 2.96 14.79
N GLY A 173 14.40 2.32 14.86
CA GLY A 173 15.72 2.95 14.98
C GLY A 173 16.80 2.15 14.27
N GLY A 174 18.05 2.50 14.52
CA GLY A 174 19.21 1.80 13.95
C GLY A 174 19.21 0.30 14.27
N GLU A 175 19.13 -0.03 15.54
CA GLU A 175 19.14 -1.40 16.10
C GLU A 175 17.89 -1.70 16.92
N GLU A 176 16.91 -0.76 16.92
CA GLU A 176 15.70 -0.80 17.73
C GLU A 176 14.52 -1.38 16.95
N PHE A 177 13.84 -2.33 17.55
CA PHE A 177 12.65 -2.99 17.02
C PHE A 177 11.48 -2.88 17.98
N ILE A 178 10.26 -2.86 17.48
CA ILE A 178 9.05 -2.91 18.29
C ILE A 178 8.08 -3.94 17.71
N LEU A 179 7.45 -4.71 18.59
CA LEU A 179 6.34 -5.57 18.24
C LEU A 179 5.07 -4.97 18.85
N LEU A 180 4.03 -4.82 18.06
CA LEU A 180 2.68 -4.46 18.49
C LEU A 180 1.80 -5.70 18.42
N LEU A 181 1.17 -6.04 19.55
CA LEU A 181 0.24 -7.15 19.69
C LEU A 181 -1.13 -6.56 20.09
N PRO A 182 -2.05 -6.34 19.14
CA PRO A 182 -3.26 -5.54 19.33
C PRO A 182 -4.22 -6.06 20.39
N ALA A 183 -4.28 -7.37 20.59
CA ALA A 183 -5.20 -8.01 21.54
C ALA A 183 -4.52 -9.25 22.14
N ALA A 184 -3.51 -9.04 22.98
CA ALA A 184 -2.76 -10.11 23.60
C ALA A 184 -2.69 -9.90 25.12
N PRO A 185 -2.99 -10.91 25.95
CA PRO A 185 -2.66 -10.89 27.37
C PRO A 185 -1.17 -10.66 27.58
N LEU A 186 -0.79 -10.00 28.66
CA LEU A 186 0.61 -9.70 28.97
C LEU A 186 1.48 -10.97 28.97
N ALA A 187 0.96 -12.06 29.53
CA ALA A 187 1.67 -13.35 29.55
C ALA A 187 1.97 -13.91 28.16
N ASP A 188 1.06 -13.70 27.19
CA ASP A 188 1.28 -14.12 25.80
C ASP A 188 2.33 -13.24 25.11
N ALA A 189 2.32 -11.93 25.40
CA ALA A 189 3.33 -11.00 24.93
C ALA A 189 4.72 -11.33 25.48
N GLU A 190 4.82 -11.71 26.76
CA GLU A 190 6.05 -12.20 27.39
C GLU A 190 6.56 -13.49 26.72
N GLN A 191 5.66 -14.43 26.38
CA GLN A 191 6.02 -15.64 25.65
C GLN A 191 6.51 -15.33 24.23
N VAL A 192 5.92 -14.35 23.54
CA VAL A 192 6.39 -13.88 22.24
C VAL A 192 7.79 -13.30 22.38
N ALA A 193 8.02 -12.44 23.36
CA ALA A 193 9.34 -11.85 23.64
C ALA A 193 10.40 -12.92 23.92
N GLU A 194 10.09 -13.92 24.77
CA GLU A 194 11.04 -15.01 25.07
C GLU A 194 11.32 -15.88 23.86
N ARG A 195 10.33 -16.16 23.00
CA ARG A 195 10.57 -16.86 21.73
C ARG A 195 11.52 -16.08 20.80
N VAL A 196 11.33 -14.77 20.70
CA VAL A 196 12.22 -13.90 19.94
C VAL A 196 13.62 -13.98 20.50
N ARG A 197 13.80 -13.76 21.82
CA ARG A 197 15.08 -13.79 22.50
C ARG A 197 15.80 -15.12 22.28
N ALA A 198 15.10 -16.22 22.50
CA ALA A 198 15.67 -17.56 22.34
C ALA A 198 16.06 -17.85 20.88
N THR A 199 15.22 -17.44 19.91
CA THR A 199 15.50 -17.65 18.49
C THR A 199 16.69 -16.83 18.01
N VAL A 200 16.79 -15.55 18.45
CA VAL A 200 17.94 -14.69 18.16
C VAL A 200 19.21 -15.30 18.75
N ALA A 201 19.18 -15.72 20.02
CA ALA A 201 20.33 -16.32 20.70
C ALA A 201 20.77 -17.67 20.09
N ALA A 202 19.87 -18.40 19.45
CA ALA A 202 20.16 -19.64 18.73
C ALA A 202 20.62 -19.41 17.29
N SER A 203 20.38 -18.18 16.75
CA SER A 203 20.74 -17.85 15.38
C SER A 203 22.25 -17.77 15.18
N ARG A 204 22.70 -18.10 13.97
CA ARG A 204 24.10 -17.97 13.56
C ARG A 204 24.16 -17.14 12.28
N VAL A 205 24.59 -15.90 12.39
CA VAL A 205 24.79 -15.06 11.21
C VAL A 205 26.12 -15.42 10.56
N ARG A 206 26.07 -15.76 9.26
CA ARG A 206 27.28 -16.12 8.49
C ARG A 206 27.77 -14.90 7.72
N ARG A 207 29.09 -14.70 7.70
CA ARG A 207 29.71 -13.70 6.82
C ARG A 207 29.62 -14.16 5.36
N LYS A 208 29.50 -13.21 4.41
CA LYS A 208 29.68 -13.49 2.97
C LYS A 208 31.09 -14.12 2.78
N GLY A 209 31.13 -15.42 2.46
CA GLY A 209 32.36 -16.20 2.40
C GLY A 209 32.34 -17.49 3.23
N GLY A 210 31.22 -17.75 3.96
CA GLY A 210 30.97 -19.05 4.60
C GLY A 210 31.47 -19.18 6.03
N GLU A 211 32.26 -18.24 6.54
CA GLU A 211 32.77 -18.28 7.91
C GLU A 211 31.63 -17.97 8.91
N VAL A 212 31.38 -18.91 9.81
CA VAL A 212 30.44 -18.71 10.93
C VAL A 212 31.12 -17.86 11.97
N ILE A 213 30.60 -16.67 12.23
CA ILE A 213 31.13 -15.85 13.31
C ILE A 213 30.71 -16.49 14.63
N GLY A 214 31.71 -16.79 15.46
CA GLY A 214 31.51 -17.48 16.73
C GLY A 214 30.88 -16.66 17.84
N GLU A 215 30.52 -15.40 17.59
CA GLU A 215 29.85 -14.54 18.55
C GLU A 215 28.34 -14.83 18.60
N ARG A 216 27.85 -14.91 19.84
CA ARG A 216 26.43 -15.13 20.12
C ARG A 216 25.68 -13.81 19.96
N LEU A 217 24.78 -13.72 18.99
CA LEU A 217 23.87 -12.59 18.87
C LEU A 217 22.84 -12.65 19.99
N THR A 218 22.61 -11.55 20.69
CA THR A 218 21.55 -11.43 21.70
C THR A 218 20.74 -10.15 21.49
N ILE A 219 19.54 -10.13 22.05
CA ILE A 219 18.62 -9.01 22.00
C ILE A 219 18.00 -8.83 23.39
N SER A 220 18.00 -7.61 23.87
CA SER A 220 17.28 -7.21 25.09
C SER A 220 15.86 -6.82 24.74
N LEU A 221 14.86 -7.31 25.48
CA LEU A 221 13.44 -7.10 25.23
C LEU A 221 12.72 -6.61 26.49
N GLY A 222 11.93 -5.54 26.33
CA GLY A 222 11.02 -5.04 27.36
C GLY A 222 9.57 -5.20 26.90
N VAL A 223 8.69 -5.68 27.79
CA VAL A 223 7.28 -5.92 27.50
C VAL A 223 6.41 -5.00 28.34
N THR A 224 5.41 -4.39 27.74
CA THR A 224 4.40 -3.59 28.42
C THR A 224 3.03 -3.78 27.79
N HIS A 225 1.97 -3.50 28.57
CA HIS A 225 0.61 -3.43 28.04
C HIS A 225 0.03 -2.03 28.25
N TYR A 226 -0.94 -1.67 27.42
CA TYR A 226 -1.61 -0.39 27.55
C TYR A 226 -2.47 -0.35 28.81
N LEU A 227 -2.32 0.71 29.60
CA LEU A 227 -3.16 1.02 30.77
C LEU A 227 -4.04 2.22 30.43
N THR A 228 -5.37 2.09 30.63
CA THR A 228 -6.30 3.20 30.43
C THR A 228 -5.99 4.32 31.42
N GLY A 229 -5.61 5.49 30.91
CA GLY A 229 -5.32 6.68 31.73
C GLY A 229 -3.89 7.18 31.70
N GLU A 230 -3.02 6.56 30.91
CA GLU A 230 -1.67 7.07 30.61
C GLU A 230 -1.59 7.72 29.23
#